data_7eff48b2dc57929ab1235ca3417b56f0
#
_entry.id   7eff48b2dc57929ab1235ca3417b56f0
#
_cell.length_a   1.000
_cell.length_b   1.000
_cell.length_c   1.000
_cell.angle_alpha   90.00
_cell.angle_beta   90.00
_cell.angle_gamma   90.00
#
_symmetry.space_group_name_H-M   'P 1'
#
loop_
_entity.id
_entity.type
_entity.pdbx_description
1 polymer ?
#
loop_
_entity_poly.entity_id
_entity_poly.type
_entity_poly.pdbx_seq_one_letter_code
_entity_poly.pdbx_strand_id
1 'polypeptide(L)'
;MLLDSASLWYRAYYGMPDTLLAPDGTSVNAIRGYIDMTARLMNVYKPNRLVACLDGDWRPSWRVDIFPEYKANRLEEEGDEEEEPETLTPQIPILLDLLDLFGIPVVGVDDYEADDVMATYAEIEKGPIRIVTGDRDLFQMVDDKRDIKVVYLAKGISQHDLVDIKYVADKYQIPGDRYDLFAMFRGDPSDGLPGVKGIGEKGAAVIANSFATAEEALEAALAAHDALPPALAKKIIAGADYLKIAPTLVRVARNAPLPKVDLSVTKAPADLSEIYQFKERYALGASVDRLISALGW
;
A
#
# COMPACT_ATOMS: atom_id res chain seq x y z
N MET A 1 -12.09 5.46 3.12
CA MET A 1 -11.26 4.25 3.22
C MET A 1 -10.60 4.05 1.87
N LEU A 2 -9.30 3.86 1.86
CA LEU A 2 -8.46 3.67 0.68
C LEU A 2 -7.97 2.22 0.70
N LEU A 3 -8.25 1.46 -0.35
CA LEU A 3 -7.86 0.06 -0.45
C LEU A 3 -6.66 -0.07 -1.39
N ASP A 4 -5.58 -0.63 -0.91
CA ASP A 4 -4.49 -1.15 -1.72
C ASP A 4 -4.96 -2.44 -2.40
N SER A 5 -5.35 -2.34 -3.67
CA SER A 5 -5.99 -3.46 -4.35
C SER A 5 -5.03 -4.62 -4.60
N ALA A 6 -3.77 -4.34 -4.96
CA ALA A 6 -2.76 -5.37 -5.15
C ALA A 6 -2.52 -6.15 -3.86
N SER A 7 -2.31 -5.46 -2.74
CA SER A 7 -2.17 -6.08 -1.43
C SER A 7 -3.36 -6.97 -1.06
N LEU A 8 -4.58 -6.55 -1.39
CA LEU A 8 -5.79 -7.31 -1.08
C LEU A 8 -5.96 -8.54 -1.99
N TRP A 9 -5.79 -8.41 -3.31
CA TRP A 9 -5.99 -9.58 -4.17
C TRP A 9 -4.88 -10.62 -4.05
N TYR A 10 -3.60 -10.22 -3.87
CA TYR A 10 -2.53 -11.17 -3.59
C TYR A 10 -2.78 -11.92 -2.26
N ARG A 11 -3.20 -11.18 -1.24
CA ARG A 11 -3.56 -11.79 0.05
C ARG A 11 -4.74 -12.75 -0.07
N ALA A 12 -5.75 -12.40 -0.85
CA ALA A 12 -6.90 -13.25 -1.13
C ALA A 12 -6.47 -14.50 -1.89
N TYR A 13 -5.66 -14.32 -2.92
CA TYR A 13 -5.15 -15.40 -3.77
C TYR A 13 -4.41 -16.47 -2.97
N TYR A 14 -3.45 -16.05 -2.14
CA TYR A 14 -2.69 -16.98 -1.31
C TYR A 14 -3.42 -17.45 -0.03
N GLY A 15 -4.46 -16.74 0.38
CA GLY A 15 -5.20 -17.03 1.61
C GLY A 15 -6.46 -17.86 1.41
N MET A 16 -6.98 -17.95 0.19
CA MET A 16 -8.20 -18.71 -0.14
C MET A 16 -7.85 -19.98 -0.92
N PRO A 17 -8.67 -21.05 -0.80
CA PRO A 17 -8.44 -22.28 -1.55
C PRO A 17 -8.44 -22.07 -3.07
N ASP A 18 -7.45 -22.63 -3.76
CA ASP A 18 -7.31 -22.63 -5.22
C ASP A 18 -8.37 -23.47 -5.94
N THR A 19 -9.09 -24.31 -5.19
CA THR A 19 -10.22 -25.12 -5.68
C THR A 19 -11.50 -24.33 -5.91
N LEU A 20 -11.51 -23.03 -5.63
CA LEU A 20 -12.64 -22.14 -5.90
C LEU A 20 -12.63 -21.73 -7.36
N LEU A 21 -13.46 -22.40 -8.16
CA LEU A 21 -13.52 -22.21 -9.61
C LEU A 21 -14.90 -21.72 -10.05
N ALA A 22 -14.92 -20.89 -11.10
CA ALA A 22 -16.10 -20.60 -11.87
C ALA A 22 -16.52 -21.82 -12.73
N PRO A 23 -17.74 -21.84 -13.31
CA PRO A 23 -18.22 -22.94 -14.15
C PRO A 23 -17.35 -23.23 -15.40
N ASP A 24 -16.62 -22.24 -15.89
CA ASP A 24 -15.69 -22.37 -17.01
C ASP A 24 -14.29 -22.84 -16.62
N GLY A 25 -14.04 -23.04 -15.31
CA GLY A 25 -12.75 -23.46 -14.76
C GLY A 25 -11.84 -22.29 -14.33
N THR A 26 -12.23 -21.04 -14.53
CA THR A 26 -11.46 -19.87 -14.07
C THR A 26 -11.39 -19.86 -12.55
N SER A 27 -10.19 -19.67 -11.99
CA SER A 27 -10.03 -19.47 -10.53
C SER A 27 -10.71 -18.18 -10.08
N VAL A 28 -11.38 -18.22 -8.92
CA VAL A 28 -12.09 -17.06 -8.34
C VAL A 28 -11.76 -16.82 -6.87
N ASN A 29 -10.70 -17.46 -6.39
CA ASN A 29 -10.28 -17.35 -4.99
C ASN A 29 -9.88 -15.93 -4.62
N ALA A 30 -9.13 -15.24 -5.47
CA ALA A 30 -8.74 -13.84 -5.25
C ALA A 30 -9.96 -12.91 -5.23
N ILE A 31 -10.89 -13.07 -6.18
CA ILE A 31 -12.13 -12.28 -6.24
C ILE A 31 -12.94 -12.44 -4.95
N ARG A 32 -13.24 -13.70 -4.58
CA ARG A 32 -14.04 -14.00 -3.38
C ARG A 32 -13.37 -13.46 -2.11
N GLY A 33 -12.07 -13.67 -1.95
CA GLY A 33 -11.34 -13.19 -0.80
C GLY A 33 -11.27 -11.67 -0.73
N TYR A 34 -11.07 -10.98 -1.86
CA TYR A 34 -11.04 -9.52 -1.93
C TYR A 34 -12.37 -8.91 -1.46
N ILE A 35 -13.50 -9.37 -2.03
CA ILE A 35 -14.82 -8.83 -1.65
C ILE A 35 -15.22 -9.21 -0.22
N ASP A 36 -14.79 -10.37 0.29
CA ASP A 36 -14.99 -10.75 1.70
C ASP A 36 -14.21 -9.85 2.66
N MET A 37 -12.96 -9.54 2.31
CA MET A 37 -12.15 -8.60 3.09
C MET A 37 -12.76 -7.19 3.05
N THR A 38 -13.20 -6.74 1.87
CA THR A 38 -13.88 -5.45 1.71
C THR A 38 -15.16 -5.39 2.56
N ALA A 39 -16.02 -6.42 2.49
CA ALA A 39 -17.24 -6.49 3.29
C ALA A 39 -16.94 -6.44 4.80
N ARG A 40 -15.91 -7.13 5.25
CA ARG A 40 -15.48 -7.09 6.65
C ARG A 40 -15.00 -5.70 7.09
N LEU A 41 -14.19 -5.05 6.26
CA LEU A 41 -13.69 -3.70 6.52
C LEU A 41 -14.83 -2.68 6.55
N MET A 42 -15.79 -2.80 5.64
CA MET A 42 -17.01 -1.99 5.62
C MET A 42 -17.79 -2.12 6.93
N ASN A 43 -17.97 -3.34 7.44
CA ASN A 43 -18.67 -3.59 8.70
C ASN A 43 -17.92 -3.03 9.92
N VAL A 44 -16.58 -3.10 9.93
CA VAL A 44 -15.75 -2.65 11.05
C VAL A 44 -15.63 -1.12 11.07
N TYR A 45 -15.31 -0.51 9.93
CA TYR A 45 -14.95 0.92 9.86
C TYR A 45 -16.10 1.80 9.40
N LYS A 46 -17.14 1.25 8.76
CA LYS A 46 -18.33 1.95 8.26
C LYS A 46 -17.97 3.25 7.50
N PRO A 47 -17.09 3.17 6.52
CA PRO A 47 -16.67 4.35 5.78
C PRO A 47 -17.84 4.91 4.98
N ASN A 48 -17.91 6.23 4.85
CA ASN A 48 -18.85 6.91 3.96
C ASN A 48 -18.26 7.17 2.56
N ARG A 49 -16.95 6.95 2.42
CA ARG A 49 -16.19 7.06 1.15
C ARG A 49 -15.25 5.89 1.02
N LEU A 50 -15.18 5.32 -0.17
CA LEU A 50 -14.39 4.13 -0.47
C LEU A 50 -13.79 4.25 -1.86
N VAL A 51 -12.53 3.84 -2.03
CA VAL A 51 -11.88 3.71 -3.33
C VAL A 51 -10.90 2.54 -3.30
N ALA A 52 -10.89 1.80 -4.40
CA ALA A 52 -9.88 0.79 -4.70
C ALA A 52 -8.75 1.46 -5.49
N CYS A 53 -7.56 1.51 -4.91
CA CYS A 53 -6.39 2.12 -5.53
C CYS A 53 -5.58 1.04 -6.26
N LEU A 54 -5.16 1.34 -7.48
CA LEU A 54 -4.35 0.48 -8.34
C LEU A 54 -3.01 1.12 -8.64
N ASP A 55 -2.02 0.28 -8.92
CA ASP A 55 -0.85 0.72 -9.63
C ASP A 55 -1.25 1.11 -11.07
N GLY A 56 -1.01 2.34 -11.46
CA GLY A 56 -1.02 2.73 -12.87
C GLY A 56 0.29 2.28 -13.51
N ASP A 57 1.35 2.29 -12.71
CA ASP A 57 2.61 1.62 -12.98
C ASP A 57 3.22 1.19 -11.64
N TRP A 58 3.46 -0.12 -11.47
CA TRP A 58 4.06 -0.70 -10.27
C TRP A 58 5.56 -0.33 -10.11
N ARG A 59 6.17 0.16 -11.20
CA ARG A 59 7.58 0.55 -11.30
C ARG A 59 7.73 1.87 -12.07
N PRO A 60 7.29 3.01 -11.48
CA PRO A 60 7.23 4.30 -12.14
C PRO A 60 8.53 4.75 -12.79
N SER A 61 8.45 5.30 -13.99
CA SER A 61 9.61 5.70 -14.78
C SER A 61 10.50 6.70 -14.04
N TRP A 62 9.92 7.66 -13.34
CA TRP A 62 10.66 8.69 -12.59
C TRP A 62 11.45 8.15 -11.40
N ARG A 63 11.05 6.98 -10.80
CA ARG A 63 11.86 6.27 -9.81
C ARG A 63 12.98 5.48 -10.48
N VAL A 64 12.68 4.81 -11.58
CA VAL A 64 13.63 4.01 -12.38
C VAL A 64 14.73 4.87 -12.99
N ASP A 65 14.40 6.06 -13.51
CA ASP A 65 15.37 7.01 -14.06
C ASP A 65 16.41 7.45 -13.02
N ILE A 66 16.01 7.56 -11.76
CA ILE A 66 16.90 7.91 -10.64
C ILE A 66 17.67 6.69 -10.13
N PHE A 67 17.01 5.54 -10.08
CA PHE A 67 17.55 4.31 -9.53
C PHE A 67 17.05 3.08 -10.32
N PRO A 68 17.77 2.64 -11.35
CA PRO A 68 17.33 1.53 -12.22
C PRO A 68 17.08 0.20 -11.51
N GLU A 69 17.68 -0.02 -10.35
CA GLU A 69 17.48 -1.21 -9.53
C GLU A 69 16.18 -1.19 -8.72
N TYR A 70 15.42 -0.07 -8.74
CA TYR A 70 14.13 0.04 -8.06
C TYR A 70 13.18 -1.07 -8.53
N LYS A 71 12.75 -1.95 -7.63
CA LYS A 71 11.89 -3.12 -7.88
C LYS A 71 12.35 -4.06 -9.01
N ALA A 72 13.61 -3.97 -9.46
CA ALA A 72 14.12 -4.80 -10.55
C ALA A 72 14.10 -6.31 -10.22
N ASN A 73 14.07 -6.66 -8.93
CA ASN A 73 13.94 -8.04 -8.45
C ASN A 73 12.54 -8.65 -8.63
N ARG A 74 11.57 -7.87 -9.11
CA ARG A 74 10.20 -8.33 -9.41
C ARG A 74 9.94 -8.49 -10.90
N LEU A 75 10.92 -8.15 -11.76
CA LEU A 75 10.83 -8.34 -13.21
C LEU A 75 10.84 -9.82 -13.55
N GLU A 76 10.07 -10.22 -14.57
CA GLU A 76 10.20 -11.52 -15.20
C GLU A 76 11.61 -11.71 -15.78
N GLU A 77 12.05 -12.96 -15.97
CA GLU A 77 13.38 -13.26 -16.52
C GLU A 77 13.57 -12.67 -17.93
N GLU A 78 12.48 -12.49 -18.70
CA GLU A 78 12.49 -11.92 -20.05
C GLU A 78 11.36 -10.87 -20.18
N GLY A 79 11.62 -9.61 -19.79
CA GLY A 79 10.68 -8.52 -20.01
C GLY A 79 10.73 -7.43 -18.94
N ASP A 80 9.82 -6.48 -19.08
CA ASP A 80 9.62 -5.36 -18.15
C ASP A 80 8.32 -5.52 -17.32
N GLU A 81 7.67 -6.70 -17.40
CA GLU A 81 6.44 -7.00 -16.68
C GLU A 81 6.73 -7.54 -15.28
N GLU A 82 5.80 -7.34 -14.35
CA GLU A 82 5.87 -7.93 -13.01
C GLU A 82 5.47 -9.41 -13.09
N GLU A 83 6.24 -10.29 -12.42
CA GLU A 83 5.90 -11.71 -12.34
C GLU A 83 4.59 -11.91 -11.55
N GLU A 84 3.52 -12.28 -12.25
CA GLU A 84 2.22 -12.61 -11.64
C GLU A 84 1.87 -14.10 -11.80
N PRO A 85 1.19 -14.70 -10.80
CA PRO A 85 0.69 -16.06 -10.95
C PRO A 85 -0.31 -16.19 -12.11
N GLU A 86 -0.10 -17.13 -13.03
CA GLU A 86 -0.94 -17.35 -14.21
C GLU A 86 -2.45 -17.45 -13.90
N THR A 87 -2.82 -17.98 -12.73
CA THR A 87 -4.22 -18.13 -12.32
C THR A 87 -4.77 -16.91 -11.58
N LEU A 88 -3.95 -15.92 -11.24
CA LEU A 88 -4.37 -14.64 -10.66
C LEU A 88 -4.76 -13.65 -11.76
N THR A 89 -3.91 -13.49 -12.76
CA THR A 89 -4.07 -12.50 -13.84
C THR A 89 -5.48 -12.48 -14.45
N PRO A 90 -6.14 -13.63 -14.77
CA PRO A 90 -7.51 -13.62 -15.30
C PRO A 90 -8.58 -13.15 -14.29
N GLN A 91 -8.28 -13.20 -12.99
CA GLN A 91 -9.23 -12.79 -11.95
C GLN A 91 -9.31 -11.26 -11.79
N ILE A 92 -8.24 -10.55 -12.12
CA ILE A 92 -8.16 -9.09 -11.92
C ILE A 92 -9.24 -8.34 -12.71
N PRO A 93 -9.35 -8.47 -14.04
CA PRO A 93 -10.39 -7.79 -14.79
C PRO A 93 -11.82 -8.16 -14.34
N ILE A 94 -12.06 -9.42 -13.96
CA ILE A 94 -13.36 -9.85 -13.43
C ILE A 94 -13.65 -9.16 -12.09
N LEU A 95 -12.64 -9.00 -11.23
CA LEU A 95 -12.78 -8.27 -9.98
C LEU A 95 -13.10 -6.79 -10.23
N LEU A 96 -12.41 -6.15 -11.18
CA LEU A 96 -12.65 -4.74 -11.51
C LEU A 96 -14.06 -4.51 -12.04
N ASP A 97 -14.55 -5.39 -12.94
CA ASP A 97 -15.94 -5.36 -13.41
C ASP A 97 -16.93 -5.50 -12.25
N LEU A 98 -16.65 -6.39 -11.30
CA LEU A 98 -17.49 -6.55 -10.11
C LEU A 98 -17.50 -5.31 -9.22
N LEU A 99 -16.35 -4.66 -9.03
CA LEU A 99 -16.26 -3.41 -8.25
C LEU A 99 -17.07 -2.29 -8.91
N ASP A 100 -17.04 -2.20 -10.24
CA ASP A 100 -17.86 -1.24 -11.01
C ASP A 100 -19.35 -1.50 -10.81
N LEU A 101 -19.82 -2.75 -10.88
CA LEU A 101 -21.20 -3.11 -10.58
C LEU A 101 -21.63 -2.73 -9.15
N PHE A 102 -20.71 -2.77 -8.21
CA PHE A 102 -20.93 -2.29 -6.84
C PHE A 102 -20.81 -0.77 -6.70
N GLY A 103 -20.49 -0.04 -7.76
CA GLY A 103 -20.24 1.40 -7.71
C GLY A 103 -19.08 1.77 -6.79
N ILE A 104 -18.09 0.88 -6.64
CA ILE A 104 -16.85 1.14 -5.90
C ILE A 104 -15.84 1.68 -6.92
N PRO A 105 -15.48 2.96 -6.83
CA PRO A 105 -14.54 3.55 -7.77
C PRO A 105 -13.18 2.88 -7.68
N VAL A 106 -12.59 2.63 -8.84
CA VAL A 106 -11.26 2.08 -9.03
C VAL A 106 -10.37 3.17 -9.63
N VAL A 107 -9.25 3.48 -9.00
CA VAL A 107 -8.37 4.56 -9.42
C VAL A 107 -6.92 4.12 -9.45
N GLY A 108 -6.34 4.14 -10.63
CA GLY A 108 -4.90 4.12 -10.90
C GLY A 108 -4.51 5.39 -11.64
N VAL A 109 -3.25 5.75 -11.59
CA VAL A 109 -2.71 6.92 -12.30
C VAL A 109 -1.44 6.50 -13.02
N ASP A 110 -1.38 6.74 -14.32
CA ASP A 110 -0.22 6.40 -15.14
C ASP A 110 1.08 6.95 -14.52
N ASP A 111 2.12 6.13 -14.50
CA ASP A 111 3.43 6.43 -13.92
C ASP A 111 3.42 6.70 -12.39
N TYR A 112 2.39 6.19 -11.67
CA TYR A 112 2.30 6.22 -10.21
C TYR A 112 1.86 4.87 -9.65
N GLU A 113 2.36 4.55 -8.45
CA GLU A 113 1.96 3.37 -7.70
C GLU A 113 0.65 3.59 -6.92
N ALA A 114 -0.02 2.51 -6.53
CA ALA A 114 -1.19 2.56 -5.66
C ALA A 114 -0.92 3.33 -4.37
N ASP A 115 0.30 3.21 -3.83
CA ASP A 115 0.75 3.92 -2.62
C ASP A 115 0.75 5.44 -2.82
N ASP A 116 1.19 5.91 -3.99
CA ASP A 116 1.17 7.32 -4.36
C ASP A 116 -0.27 7.84 -4.52
N VAL A 117 -1.14 7.01 -5.12
CA VAL A 117 -2.58 7.30 -5.24
C VAL A 117 -3.22 7.43 -3.86
N MET A 118 -2.99 6.45 -2.97
CA MET A 118 -3.51 6.47 -1.60
C MET A 118 -2.97 7.66 -0.80
N ALA A 119 -1.68 7.95 -0.91
CA ALA A 119 -1.06 9.09 -0.23
C ALA A 119 -1.64 10.42 -0.73
N THR A 120 -1.88 10.56 -2.04
CA THR A 120 -2.50 11.76 -2.61
C THR A 120 -3.94 11.92 -2.14
N TYR A 121 -4.75 10.86 -2.12
CA TYR A 121 -6.08 10.91 -1.52
C TYR A 121 -6.02 11.28 -0.03
N ALA A 122 -5.10 10.69 0.72
CA ALA A 122 -4.92 11.02 2.14
C ALA A 122 -4.51 12.48 2.36
N GLU A 123 -3.84 13.13 1.40
CA GLU A 123 -3.48 14.55 1.48
C GLU A 123 -4.67 15.47 1.23
N ILE A 124 -5.50 15.17 0.23
CA ILE A 124 -6.59 16.06 -0.20
C ILE A 124 -7.91 15.83 0.55
N GLU A 125 -8.16 14.60 1.02
CA GLU A 125 -9.40 14.24 1.70
C GLU A 125 -9.43 14.76 3.14
N LYS A 126 -10.63 15.06 3.63
CA LYS A 126 -10.85 15.56 4.98
C LYS A 126 -11.56 14.51 5.85
N GLY A 127 -11.23 14.49 7.13
CA GLY A 127 -11.83 13.59 8.11
C GLY A 127 -11.00 12.33 8.33
N PRO A 128 -11.55 11.36 9.06
CA PRO A 128 -10.86 10.10 9.37
C PRO A 128 -10.52 9.32 8.11
N ILE A 129 -9.24 8.95 7.94
CA ILE A 129 -8.77 8.17 6.80
C ILE A 129 -8.24 6.83 7.29
N ARG A 130 -8.62 5.77 6.61
CA ARG A 130 -8.09 4.41 6.82
C ARG A 130 -7.47 3.93 5.52
N ILE A 131 -6.15 3.77 5.52
CA ILE A 131 -5.38 3.21 4.41
C ILE A 131 -5.23 1.73 4.70
N VAL A 132 -5.79 0.89 3.84
CA VAL A 132 -5.81 -0.57 4.01
C VAL A 132 -4.74 -1.17 3.10
N THR A 133 -3.69 -1.70 3.70
CA THR A 133 -2.55 -2.26 2.94
C THR A 133 -1.83 -3.37 3.71
N GLY A 134 -1.08 -4.19 3.00
CA GLY A 134 -0.07 -5.11 3.56
C GLY A 134 1.34 -4.52 3.60
N ASP A 135 1.53 -3.33 3.05
CA ASP A 135 2.81 -2.66 2.98
C ASP A 135 3.08 -1.74 4.19
N ARG A 136 4.32 -1.75 4.65
CA ARG A 136 4.78 -0.90 5.76
C ARG A 136 5.17 0.49 5.30
N ASP A 137 5.44 0.69 4.03
CA ASP A 137 5.90 1.97 3.53
C ASP A 137 4.85 3.06 3.71
N LEU A 138 3.57 2.67 3.73
CA LEU A 138 2.48 3.57 4.07
C LEU A 138 2.39 3.95 5.57
N PHE A 139 3.25 3.40 6.44
CA PHE A 139 3.34 3.89 7.82
C PHE A 139 3.85 5.35 7.90
N GLN A 140 4.52 5.82 6.85
CA GLN A 140 4.88 7.23 6.71
C GLN A 140 3.68 8.18 6.57
N MET A 141 2.47 7.64 6.35
CA MET A 141 1.24 8.41 6.19
C MET A 141 0.45 8.60 7.49
N VAL A 142 0.85 7.94 8.60
CA VAL A 142 0.12 8.06 9.86
C VAL A 142 0.18 9.49 10.40
N ASP A 143 -0.99 10.01 10.76
CA ASP A 143 -1.13 11.36 11.32
C ASP A 143 -2.33 11.38 12.30
N ASP A 144 -2.04 11.36 13.59
CA ASP A 144 -3.08 11.34 14.61
C ASP A 144 -3.88 12.65 14.66
N LYS A 145 -3.31 13.79 14.22
CA LYS A 145 -4.02 15.10 14.19
C LYS A 145 -5.08 15.13 13.11
N ARG A 146 -4.84 14.44 11.98
CA ARG A 146 -5.77 14.29 10.86
C ARG A 146 -6.58 13.00 10.94
N ASP A 147 -6.37 12.17 11.96
CA ASP A 147 -6.92 10.80 12.11
C ASP A 147 -6.65 9.92 10.88
N ILE A 148 -5.42 9.98 10.35
CA ILE A 148 -4.96 9.09 9.29
C ILE A 148 -4.28 7.89 9.93
N LYS A 149 -4.81 6.69 9.69
CA LYS A 149 -4.28 5.43 10.23
C LYS A 149 -4.17 4.37 9.14
N VAL A 150 -3.18 3.50 9.28
CA VAL A 150 -3.01 2.36 8.39
C VAL A 150 -3.64 1.11 9.02
N VAL A 151 -4.52 0.48 8.27
CA VAL A 151 -5.09 -0.84 8.57
C VAL A 151 -4.15 -1.88 7.97
N TYR A 152 -3.21 -2.35 8.79
CA TYR A 152 -2.10 -3.18 8.34
C TYR A 152 -2.45 -4.67 8.38
N LEU A 153 -2.46 -5.29 7.21
CA LEU A 153 -3.00 -6.63 7.00
C LEU A 153 -1.99 -7.78 7.17
N ALA A 154 -0.77 -7.54 7.64
CA ALA A 154 0.28 -8.58 7.69
C ALA A 154 -0.16 -9.87 8.40
N LYS A 155 -1.00 -9.76 9.43
CA LYS A 155 -1.56 -10.91 10.18
C LYS A 155 -2.92 -11.39 9.65
N GLY A 156 -3.33 -10.89 8.49
CA GLY A 156 -4.65 -11.16 7.90
C GLY A 156 -5.74 -10.20 8.37
N ILE A 157 -6.86 -10.24 7.65
CA ILE A 157 -7.97 -9.31 7.84
C ILE A 157 -8.63 -9.40 9.24
N SER A 158 -8.62 -10.58 9.86
CA SER A 158 -9.24 -10.79 11.18
C SER A 158 -8.39 -10.31 12.34
N GLN A 159 -7.10 -10.14 12.14
CA GLN A 159 -6.13 -9.76 13.17
C GLN A 159 -5.24 -8.60 12.69
N HIS A 160 -5.80 -7.72 11.84
CA HIS A 160 -5.06 -6.56 11.36
C HIS A 160 -4.67 -5.62 12.50
N ASP A 161 -3.52 -5.00 12.36
CA ASP A 161 -3.08 -3.95 13.27
C ASP A 161 -3.61 -2.59 12.78
N LEU A 162 -4.12 -1.76 13.69
CA LEU A 162 -4.42 -0.37 13.39
C LEU A 162 -3.21 0.47 13.76
N VAL A 163 -2.47 0.89 12.76
CA VAL A 163 -1.21 1.61 12.90
C VAL A 163 -1.49 3.11 13.02
N ASP A 164 -1.00 3.70 14.09
CA ASP A 164 -0.98 5.12 14.40
C ASP A 164 0.43 5.56 14.80
N ILE A 165 0.61 6.82 15.17
CA ILE A 165 1.88 7.37 15.63
C ILE A 165 2.47 6.56 16.80
N LYS A 166 1.60 6.15 17.74
CA LYS A 166 2.04 5.37 18.89
C LYS A 166 2.51 3.96 18.51
N TYR A 167 1.80 3.30 17.59
CA TYR A 167 2.20 1.97 17.10
C TYR A 167 3.60 2.02 16.47
N VAL A 168 3.86 3.01 15.60
CA VAL A 168 5.18 3.17 14.96
C VAL A 168 6.26 3.43 16.00
N ALA A 169 5.99 4.32 16.96
CA ALA A 169 6.93 4.65 18.02
C ALA A 169 7.27 3.44 18.91
N ASP A 170 6.27 2.68 19.32
CA ASP A 170 6.47 1.51 20.18
C ASP A 170 7.22 0.39 19.45
N LYS A 171 6.90 0.17 18.17
CA LYS A 171 7.45 -0.95 17.40
C LYS A 171 8.87 -0.72 16.92
N TYR A 172 9.15 0.48 16.41
CA TYR A 172 10.44 0.83 15.80
C TYR A 172 11.35 1.66 16.69
N GLN A 173 10.86 2.10 17.85
CA GLN A 173 11.58 2.95 18.81
C GLN A 173 12.06 4.25 18.16
N ILE A 174 11.19 4.89 17.36
CA ILE A 174 11.41 6.16 16.66
C ILE A 174 10.23 7.10 16.88
N PRO A 175 10.35 8.42 16.62
CA PRO A 175 9.18 9.28 16.48
C PRO A 175 8.26 8.72 15.38
N GLY A 176 6.95 8.60 15.68
CA GLY A 176 6.03 7.88 14.81
C GLY A 176 5.79 8.54 13.43
N ASP A 177 6.15 9.81 13.30
CA ASP A 177 6.11 10.61 12.07
C ASP A 177 7.43 10.58 11.26
N ARG A 178 8.37 9.68 11.62
CA ARG A 178 9.68 9.57 10.98
C ARG A 178 9.96 8.17 10.39
N TYR A 179 8.91 7.48 10.02
CA TYR A 179 9.07 6.15 9.44
C TYR A 179 9.78 6.19 8.08
N ASP A 180 9.51 7.22 7.26
CA ASP A 180 10.21 7.43 5.99
C ASP A 180 11.72 7.59 6.18
N LEU A 181 12.14 8.42 7.12
CA LEU A 181 13.56 8.62 7.44
C LEU A 181 14.22 7.31 7.93
N PHE A 182 13.52 6.58 8.80
CA PHE A 182 13.97 5.27 9.25
C PHE A 182 14.16 4.29 8.08
N ALA A 183 13.19 4.23 7.15
CA ALA A 183 13.24 3.37 5.97
C ALA A 183 14.38 3.77 5.02
N MET A 184 14.63 5.07 4.78
CA MET A 184 15.74 5.55 3.96
C MET A 184 17.09 5.00 4.41
N PHE A 185 17.33 4.97 5.72
CA PHE A 185 18.60 4.49 6.26
C PHE A 185 18.68 2.98 6.37
N ARG A 186 17.57 2.32 6.73
CA ARG A 186 17.50 0.86 6.85
C ARG A 186 17.56 0.17 5.50
N GLY A 187 16.94 0.79 4.48
CA GLY A 187 16.66 0.19 3.18
C GLY A 187 15.41 -0.69 3.20
N ASP A 188 14.99 -1.09 2.00
CA ASP A 188 13.94 -2.09 1.77
C ASP A 188 14.33 -3.05 0.66
N PRO A 189 14.73 -4.29 1.00
CA PRO A 189 15.12 -5.29 -0.01
C PRO A 189 13.98 -5.70 -0.94
N SER A 190 12.71 -5.57 -0.51
CA SER A 190 11.56 -5.94 -1.35
C SER A 190 11.42 -4.99 -2.54
N ASP A 191 11.84 -3.73 -2.36
CA ASP A 191 11.84 -2.70 -3.40
C ASP A 191 13.23 -2.49 -4.04
N GLY A 192 14.19 -3.36 -3.72
CA GLY A 192 15.56 -3.23 -4.21
C GLY A 192 16.33 -2.06 -3.58
N LEU A 193 15.79 -1.41 -2.55
CA LEU A 193 16.41 -0.23 -1.93
C LEU A 193 17.48 -0.65 -0.92
N PRO A 194 18.78 -0.30 -1.17
CA PRO A 194 19.90 -0.81 -0.37
C PRO A 194 19.98 -0.20 1.03
N GLY A 195 19.36 0.96 1.24
CA GLY A 195 19.63 1.76 2.43
C GLY A 195 21.09 2.22 2.50
N VAL A 196 21.53 2.64 3.68
CA VAL A 196 22.94 2.97 3.92
C VAL A 196 23.68 1.73 4.39
N LYS A 197 24.68 1.30 3.63
CA LYS A 197 25.44 0.09 3.90
C LYS A 197 25.93 -0.01 5.35
N GLY A 198 25.50 -1.08 6.02
CA GLY A 198 25.88 -1.36 7.41
C GLY A 198 25.03 -0.59 8.44
N ILE A 199 24.00 0.12 8.04
CA ILE A 199 22.98 0.70 8.92
C ILE A 199 21.75 -0.20 8.85
N GLY A 200 21.48 -0.94 9.91
CA GLY A 200 20.24 -1.68 10.10
C GLY A 200 19.28 -0.93 11.03
N GLU A 201 18.21 -1.60 11.45
CA GLU A 201 17.12 -1.00 12.26
C GLU A 201 17.62 -0.17 13.45
N LYS A 202 18.58 -0.70 14.24
CA LYS A 202 19.12 0.03 15.43
C LYS A 202 19.81 1.33 15.04
N GLY A 203 20.59 1.31 13.96
CA GLY A 203 21.29 2.52 13.49
C GLY A 203 20.31 3.53 12.88
N ALA A 204 19.36 3.06 12.09
CA ALA A 204 18.30 3.88 11.51
C ALA A 204 17.44 4.53 12.61
N ALA A 205 17.13 3.80 13.69
CA ALA A 205 16.39 4.34 14.82
C ALA A 205 17.16 5.44 15.55
N VAL A 206 18.48 5.29 15.76
CA VAL A 206 19.31 6.37 16.34
C VAL A 206 19.22 7.64 15.48
N ILE A 207 19.30 7.51 14.18
CA ILE A 207 19.22 8.64 13.24
C ILE A 207 17.83 9.27 13.28
N ALA A 208 16.77 8.50 13.16
CA ALA A 208 15.39 8.99 13.17
C ALA A 208 15.01 9.67 14.51
N ASN A 209 15.63 9.28 15.63
CA ASN A 209 15.45 9.96 16.91
C ASN A 209 16.21 11.29 17.00
N SER A 210 17.30 11.44 16.26
CA SER A 210 18.20 12.59 16.39
C SER A 210 17.94 13.68 15.34
N PHE A 211 17.42 13.30 14.16
CA PHE A 211 17.28 14.20 13.02
C PHE A 211 15.88 14.09 12.40
N ALA A 212 15.46 15.14 11.71
CA ALA A 212 14.19 15.18 11.01
C ALA A 212 14.31 14.78 9.53
N THR A 213 15.48 14.97 8.93
CA THR A 213 15.72 14.68 7.51
C THR A 213 17.04 13.95 7.27
N ALA A 214 17.17 13.35 6.09
CA ALA A 214 18.42 12.69 5.68
C ALA A 214 19.55 13.71 5.49
N GLU A 215 19.21 14.90 5.02
CA GLU A 215 20.14 16.02 4.85
C GLU A 215 20.73 16.45 6.19
N GLU A 216 19.88 16.69 7.20
CA GLU A 216 20.33 17.03 8.55
C GLU A 216 21.26 15.97 9.14
N ALA A 217 20.93 14.68 8.95
CA ALA A 217 21.75 13.57 9.41
C ALA A 217 23.12 13.54 8.69
N LEU A 218 23.17 13.83 7.39
CA LEU A 218 24.41 13.90 6.63
C LEU A 218 25.26 15.10 7.04
N GLU A 219 24.67 16.28 7.20
CA GLU A 219 25.36 17.48 7.69
C GLU A 219 25.96 17.26 9.07
N ALA A 220 25.17 16.67 9.99
CA ALA A 220 25.65 16.32 11.33
C ALA A 220 26.80 15.30 11.30
N ALA A 221 26.76 14.33 10.39
CA ALA A 221 27.82 13.35 10.21
C ALA A 221 29.12 14.02 9.71
N LEU A 222 29.01 14.95 8.77
CA LEU A 222 30.15 15.72 8.24
C LEU A 222 30.75 16.65 9.28
N ALA A 223 29.90 17.23 10.14
CA ALA A 223 30.33 18.10 11.24
C ALA A 223 30.83 17.32 12.48
N ALA A 224 30.86 16.01 12.47
CA ALA A 224 31.17 15.13 13.60
C ALA A 224 30.33 15.50 14.87
N HIS A 225 29.03 15.68 14.66
CA HIS A 225 28.08 16.08 15.71
C HIS A 225 27.96 15.00 16.80
N ASP A 226 27.93 15.41 18.07
CA ASP A 226 27.93 14.50 19.24
C ASP A 226 26.70 13.54 19.29
N ALA A 227 25.59 13.89 18.64
CA ALA A 227 24.40 13.02 18.54
C ALA A 227 24.65 11.75 17.71
N LEU A 228 25.74 11.69 16.93
CA LEU A 228 26.10 10.54 16.10
C LEU A 228 27.34 9.83 16.62
N PRO A 229 27.25 8.53 16.95
CA PRO A 229 28.44 7.73 17.18
C PRO A 229 29.39 7.80 15.95
N PRO A 230 30.70 7.95 16.13
CA PRO A 230 31.65 8.13 15.02
C PRO A 230 31.58 7.02 13.96
N ALA A 231 31.31 5.78 14.36
CA ALA A 231 31.14 4.67 13.45
C ALA A 231 29.86 4.81 12.58
N LEU A 232 28.79 5.39 13.12
CA LEU A 232 27.55 5.66 12.40
C LEU A 232 27.73 6.85 11.44
N ALA A 233 28.34 7.94 11.89
CA ALA A 233 28.67 9.09 11.06
C ALA A 233 29.49 8.67 9.82
N LYS A 234 30.49 7.82 10.00
CA LYS A 234 31.32 7.29 8.89
C LYS A 234 30.50 6.55 7.83
N LYS A 235 29.47 5.78 8.25
CA LYS A 235 28.59 5.05 7.33
C LYS A 235 27.64 6.01 6.59
N ILE A 236 27.09 7.01 7.29
CA ILE A 236 26.25 8.06 6.69
C ILE A 236 27.02 8.79 5.59
N ILE A 237 28.25 9.24 5.89
CA ILE A 237 29.11 9.90 4.90
C ILE A 237 29.39 9.00 3.70
N ALA A 238 29.68 7.72 3.94
CA ALA A 238 29.91 6.76 2.87
C ALA A 238 28.67 6.49 2.00
N GLY A 239 27.47 6.68 2.54
CA GLY A 239 26.17 6.55 1.85
C GLY A 239 25.63 7.85 1.28
N ALA A 240 26.41 8.95 1.27
CA ALA A 240 25.94 10.28 0.89
C ALA A 240 25.28 10.34 -0.48
N ASP A 241 25.78 9.59 -1.48
CA ASP A 241 25.20 9.60 -2.83
C ASP A 241 23.81 8.94 -2.86
N TYR A 242 23.63 7.82 -2.16
CA TYR A 242 22.31 7.22 -2.00
C TYR A 242 21.35 8.14 -1.23
N LEU A 243 21.80 8.79 -0.17
CA LEU A 243 20.96 9.69 0.63
C LEU A 243 20.44 10.91 -0.14
N LYS A 244 21.08 11.31 -1.23
CA LYS A 244 20.58 12.37 -2.12
C LYS A 244 19.32 11.95 -2.89
N ILE A 245 19.21 10.68 -3.23
CA ILE A 245 18.10 10.14 -4.02
C ILE A 245 17.05 9.41 -3.16
N ALA A 246 17.43 8.91 -1.99
CA ALA A 246 16.58 8.15 -1.10
C ALA A 246 15.24 8.83 -0.76
N PRO A 247 15.16 10.15 -0.50
CA PRO A 247 13.88 10.82 -0.25
C PRO A 247 12.88 10.67 -1.40
N THR A 248 13.35 10.70 -2.65
CA THR A 248 12.48 10.53 -3.83
C THR A 248 12.04 9.09 -4.02
N LEU A 249 12.87 8.13 -3.64
CA LEU A 249 12.58 6.69 -3.81
C LEU A 249 11.67 6.14 -2.71
N VAL A 250 11.88 6.58 -1.46
CA VAL A 250 11.20 6.03 -0.26
C VAL A 250 9.90 6.75 0.06
N ARG A 251 9.83 8.06 -0.21
CA ARG A 251 8.61 8.80 0.06
C ARG A 251 7.56 8.53 -1.00
N VAL A 252 6.35 8.24 -0.55
CA VAL A 252 5.21 8.18 -1.46
C VAL A 252 4.89 9.57 -1.98
N ALA A 253 4.58 9.70 -3.27
CA ALA A 253 4.14 10.96 -3.86
C ALA A 253 2.75 11.35 -3.33
N ARG A 254 2.54 12.64 -3.06
CA ARG A 254 1.28 13.17 -2.49
C ARG A 254 0.57 14.12 -3.44
N ASN A 255 0.93 14.07 -4.70
CA ASN A 255 0.48 15.00 -5.74
C ASN A 255 0.23 14.31 -7.09
N ALA A 256 -0.06 13.01 -7.07
CA ALA A 256 -0.46 12.29 -8.28
C ALA A 256 -1.70 12.98 -8.91
N PRO A 257 -1.79 13.08 -10.25
CA PRO A 257 -2.88 13.77 -10.93
C PRO A 257 -4.17 12.93 -10.91
N LEU A 258 -4.80 12.84 -9.74
CA LEU A 258 -6.00 12.03 -9.53
C LEU A 258 -7.17 12.46 -10.41
N PRO A 259 -7.91 11.52 -11.00
CA PRO A 259 -9.17 11.83 -11.68
C PRO A 259 -10.23 12.32 -10.68
N LYS A 260 -11.14 13.13 -11.17
CA LYS A 260 -12.31 13.56 -10.37
C LYS A 260 -13.37 12.45 -10.38
N VAL A 261 -13.46 11.69 -9.32
CA VAL A 261 -14.46 10.63 -9.14
C VAL A 261 -15.22 10.83 -7.83
N ASP A 262 -16.48 10.40 -7.79
CA ASP A 262 -17.23 10.35 -6.55
C ASP A 262 -16.82 9.11 -5.75
N LEU A 263 -16.27 9.33 -4.57
CA LEU A 263 -15.85 8.27 -3.66
C LEU A 263 -16.95 7.86 -2.67
N SER A 264 -18.13 8.45 -2.74
CA SER A 264 -19.24 8.18 -1.81
C SER A 264 -19.66 6.72 -1.89
N VAL A 265 -19.78 6.06 -0.74
CA VAL A 265 -20.34 4.71 -0.71
C VAL A 265 -21.78 4.76 -1.21
N THR A 266 -22.05 3.99 -2.26
CA THR A 266 -23.35 3.94 -2.92
C THR A 266 -24.41 3.38 -1.98
N LYS A 267 -25.57 4.08 -1.87
CA LYS A 267 -26.66 3.67 -0.95
C LYS A 267 -27.60 2.61 -1.53
N ALA A 268 -27.52 2.38 -2.81
CA ALA A 268 -28.30 1.36 -3.52
C ALA A 268 -27.56 0.96 -4.80
N PRO A 269 -27.65 -0.30 -5.24
CA PRO A 269 -27.05 -0.73 -6.51
C PRO A 269 -27.76 -0.06 -7.68
N ALA A 270 -27.06 0.13 -8.78
CA ALA A 270 -27.66 0.55 -10.04
C ALA A 270 -28.61 -0.54 -10.56
N ASP A 271 -28.16 -1.79 -10.56
CA ASP A 271 -28.96 -2.98 -10.87
C ASP A 271 -28.52 -4.18 -10.02
N LEU A 272 -29.33 -4.55 -9.04
CA LEU A 272 -29.08 -5.70 -8.17
C LEU A 272 -29.19 -7.03 -8.95
N SER A 273 -30.01 -7.08 -10.00
CA SER A 273 -30.16 -8.31 -10.80
C SER A 273 -28.91 -8.63 -11.59
N GLU A 274 -28.19 -7.61 -12.08
CA GLU A 274 -26.92 -7.76 -12.77
C GLU A 274 -25.82 -8.28 -11.83
N ILE A 275 -25.77 -7.77 -10.59
CA ILE A 275 -24.86 -8.29 -9.56
C ILE A 275 -25.11 -9.78 -9.29
N TYR A 276 -26.39 -10.20 -9.19
CA TYR A 276 -26.71 -11.62 -8.98
C TYR A 276 -26.39 -12.48 -10.20
N GLN A 277 -26.61 -11.99 -11.44
CA GLN A 277 -26.18 -12.69 -12.64
C GLN A 277 -24.66 -12.88 -12.69
N PHE A 278 -23.91 -11.84 -12.32
CA PHE A 278 -22.45 -11.88 -12.21
C PHE A 278 -22.00 -12.91 -11.15
N LYS A 279 -22.63 -12.89 -9.97
CA LYS A 279 -22.39 -13.87 -8.89
C LYS A 279 -22.56 -15.30 -9.37
N GLU A 280 -23.65 -15.61 -10.10
CA GLU A 280 -23.90 -16.95 -10.61
C GLU A 280 -22.93 -17.34 -11.73
N ARG A 281 -22.66 -16.41 -12.66
CA ARG A 281 -21.71 -16.62 -13.76
C ARG A 281 -20.33 -17.05 -13.27
N TYR A 282 -19.84 -16.43 -12.22
CA TYR A 282 -18.50 -16.69 -11.68
C TYR A 282 -18.52 -17.53 -10.40
N ALA A 283 -19.65 -18.09 -10.02
CA ALA A 283 -19.80 -18.90 -8.81
C ALA A 283 -19.23 -18.24 -7.54
N LEU A 284 -19.45 -16.93 -7.36
CA LEU A 284 -18.85 -16.14 -6.25
C LEU A 284 -19.49 -16.44 -4.89
N GLY A 285 -20.60 -17.19 -4.87
CA GLY A 285 -21.22 -17.68 -3.63
C GLY A 285 -21.65 -16.57 -2.68
N ALA A 286 -21.58 -16.83 -1.38
CA ALA A 286 -22.02 -15.91 -0.34
C ALA A 286 -21.12 -14.66 -0.16
N SER A 287 -19.98 -14.58 -0.85
CA SER A 287 -19.07 -13.41 -0.75
C SER A 287 -19.76 -12.14 -1.26
N VAL A 288 -20.51 -12.26 -2.37
CA VAL A 288 -21.33 -11.17 -2.93
C VAL A 288 -22.42 -10.75 -1.94
N ASP A 289 -23.14 -11.69 -1.34
CA ASP A 289 -24.21 -11.39 -0.38
C ASP A 289 -23.66 -10.65 0.86
N ARG A 290 -22.46 -11.02 1.31
CA ARG A 290 -21.80 -10.33 2.42
C ARG A 290 -21.45 -8.88 2.10
N LEU A 291 -20.98 -8.60 0.86
CA LEU A 291 -20.68 -7.25 0.44
C LEU A 291 -21.96 -6.41 0.28
N ILE A 292 -23.03 -6.98 -0.34
CA ILE A 292 -24.36 -6.35 -0.42
C ILE A 292 -24.84 -5.95 0.97
N SER A 293 -24.81 -6.88 1.92
CA SER A 293 -25.20 -6.63 3.31
C SER A 293 -24.34 -5.57 3.99
N ALA A 294 -23.02 -5.56 3.74
CA ALA A 294 -22.10 -4.59 4.32
C ALA A 294 -22.30 -3.16 3.77
N LEU A 295 -22.76 -3.04 2.52
CA LEU A 295 -23.17 -1.77 1.90
C LEU A 295 -24.55 -1.29 2.38
N GLY A 296 -25.31 -2.16 3.04
CA GLY A 296 -26.65 -1.84 3.55
C GLY A 296 -27.75 -1.91 2.50
N TRP A 297 -27.59 -2.73 1.49
CA TRP A 297 -28.52 -2.95 0.39
C TRP A 297 -29.48 -4.11 0.62
#